data_b2280e832110ebca62dc277e41faf5a2
#
_entry.id   b2280e832110ebca62dc277e41faf5a2
#
_cell.length_a   1.000
_cell.length_b   1.000
_cell.length_c   1.000
_cell.angle_alpha   90.00
_cell.angle_beta   90.00
_cell.angle_gamma   90.00
#
_symmetry.space_group_name_H-M   'P 1'
#
loop_
_entity.id
_entity.type
_entity.pdbx_description
1 polymer ?
#
loop_
_entity_poly.entity_id
_entity_poly.type
_entity_poly.pdbx_seq_one_letter_code
_entity_poly.pdbx_strand_id
1 'polypeptide(L)'
;KAVIAGKAEHRPHQKQPPKEQPFQLLVDIQAKLAEGKGGGYERWAKKYNLKEMSKTLIFLQKQKIGSADDLKERADTALSRYHKLGDSIKVAEKRMAEIAVLRAHIVNYAKTRPVYDAYRKSGYSSKFLEAHREEITLHKAAKAAFNESGLKKLPKVKDLNAEYSALLTKKKALYRSTARRGMRCRTS
;
A
#
# COMPACT_ATOMS: atom_id res chain seq x y z
N LYS A 1 -22.07 -21.55 54.73
CA LYS A 1 -22.01 -22.20 53.40
C LYS A 1 -21.93 -21.10 52.35
N ALA A 2 -20.72 -20.84 51.84
CA ALA A 2 -20.48 -19.89 50.74
C ALA A 2 -20.52 -20.67 49.42
N VAL A 3 -21.40 -20.25 48.50
CA VAL A 3 -21.50 -20.79 47.16
C VAL A 3 -20.57 -19.92 46.26
N ILE A 4 -19.51 -20.53 45.80
CA ILE A 4 -18.58 -19.89 44.85
C ILE A 4 -19.20 -20.01 43.44
N ALA A 5 -19.66 -18.90 42.89
CA ALA A 5 -20.11 -18.80 41.51
C ALA A 5 -18.89 -18.86 40.56
N GLY A 6 -18.77 -19.97 39.82
CA GLY A 6 -17.76 -20.15 38.80
C GLY A 6 -17.96 -19.14 37.65
N LYS A 7 -16.96 -18.32 37.38
CA LYS A 7 -16.88 -17.50 36.17
C LYS A 7 -16.73 -18.41 34.95
N ALA A 8 -17.71 -18.36 34.05
CA ALA A 8 -17.62 -19.00 32.75
C ALA A 8 -16.47 -18.35 31.93
N GLU A 9 -15.45 -19.13 31.63
CA GLU A 9 -14.37 -18.69 30.72
C GLU A 9 -14.91 -18.49 29.32
N HIS A 10 -14.88 -17.27 28.88
CA HIS A 10 -15.23 -16.88 27.52
C HIS A 10 -14.11 -17.38 26.55
N ARG A 11 -14.33 -18.55 25.93
CA ARG A 11 -13.45 -19.07 24.89
C ARG A 11 -13.51 -18.13 23.70
N PRO A 12 -12.37 -17.59 23.22
CA PRO A 12 -12.36 -16.76 22.00
C PRO A 12 -12.84 -17.60 20.82
N HIS A 13 -13.89 -17.14 20.15
CA HIS A 13 -14.36 -17.70 18.90
C HIS A 13 -13.20 -17.60 17.88
N GLN A 14 -12.53 -18.73 17.61
CA GLN A 14 -11.62 -18.84 16.48
C GLN A 14 -12.45 -18.64 15.21
N LYS A 15 -12.32 -17.46 14.61
CA LYS A 15 -12.83 -17.19 13.25
C LYS A 15 -12.10 -18.15 12.31
N GLN A 16 -12.78 -19.19 11.87
CA GLN A 16 -12.30 -20.03 10.78
C GLN A 16 -12.05 -19.11 9.56
N PRO A 17 -10.91 -19.29 8.84
CA PRO A 17 -10.69 -18.53 7.63
C PRO A 17 -11.88 -18.76 6.68
N PRO A 18 -12.36 -17.72 5.98
CA PRO A 18 -13.47 -17.87 5.06
C PRO A 18 -13.09 -18.94 4.05
N LYS A 19 -13.91 -20.02 3.96
CA LYS A 19 -13.77 -21.01 2.90
C LYS A 19 -13.81 -20.27 1.58
N GLU A 20 -12.76 -20.37 0.77
CA GLU A 20 -12.72 -19.85 -0.59
C GLU A 20 -13.88 -20.45 -1.37
N GLN A 21 -14.99 -19.73 -1.45
CA GLN A 21 -16.08 -20.12 -2.31
C GLN A 21 -15.68 -19.76 -3.73
N PRO A 22 -15.78 -20.71 -4.69
CA PRO A 22 -15.50 -20.40 -6.08
C PRO A 22 -16.41 -19.25 -6.52
N PHE A 23 -15.85 -18.28 -7.23
CA PHE A 23 -16.60 -17.14 -7.74
C PHE A 23 -17.75 -17.65 -8.63
N GLN A 24 -18.98 -17.51 -8.15
CA GLN A 24 -20.17 -17.92 -8.88
C GLN A 24 -20.89 -16.69 -9.40
N LEU A 25 -20.81 -16.48 -10.71
CA LEU A 25 -21.54 -15.41 -11.39
C LEU A 25 -23.05 -15.68 -11.42
N LEU A 26 -23.44 -16.94 -11.44
CA LEU A 26 -24.83 -17.40 -11.52
C LEU A 26 -25.16 -18.26 -10.30
N VAL A 27 -26.44 -18.24 -9.91
CA VAL A 27 -26.96 -19.11 -8.86
C VAL A 27 -27.04 -20.54 -9.39
N ASP A 28 -26.43 -21.50 -8.69
CA ASP A 28 -26.64 -22.92 -8.95
C ASP A 28 -28.03 -23.34 -8.42
N ILE A 29 -28.98 -23.40 -9.34
CA ILE A 29 -30.36 -23.69 -9.02
C ILE A 29 -30.54 -25.12 -8.50
N GLN A 30 -29.82 -26.09 -9.10
CA GLN A 30 -29.94 -27.50 -8.72
C GLN A 30 -29.40 -27.74 -7.29
N ALA A 31 -28.25 -27.18 -6.97
CA ALA A 31 -27.71 -27.25 -5.62
C ALA A 31 -28.67 -26.61 -4.58
N LYS A 32 -29.30 -25.49 -4.94
CA LYS A 32 -30.22 -24.79 -4.02
C LYS A 32 -31.57 -25.54 -3.85
N LEU A 33 -32.04 -26.22 -4.87
CA LEU A 33 -33.23 -27.09 -4.76
C LEU A 33 -32.90 -28.31 -3.89
N ALA A 34 -31.73 -28.90 -4.02
CA ALA A 34 -31.27 -30.00 -3.15
C ALA A 34 -31.15 -29.58 -1.67
N GLU A 35 -30.84 -28.29 -1.40
CA GLU A 35 -30.89 -27.69 -0.06
C GLU A 35 -32.30 -27.44 0.48
N GLY A 36 -33.37 -27.82 -0.26
CA GLY A 36 -34.76 -27.68 0.16
C GLY A 36 -35.41 -26.34 -0.20
N LYS A 37 -34.81 -25.53 -1.10
CA LYS A 37 -35.44 -24.31 -1.60
C LYS A 37 -36.60 -24.67 -2.52
N GLY A 38 -37.78 -24.07 -2.31
CA GLY A 38 -38.99 -24.36 -3.07
C GLY A 38 -39.05 -23.70 -4.46
N GLY A 39 -40.08 -24.04 -5.24
CA GLY A 39 -40.32 -23.57 -6.62
C GLY A 39 -40.44 -22.04 -6.78
N GLY A 40 -40.76 -21.32 -5.71
CA GLY A 40 -40.70 -19.84 -5.71
C GLY A 40 -39.25 -19.33 -5.84
N TYR A 41 -38.31 -19.96 -5.16
CA TYR A 41 -36.86 -19.65 -5.25
C TYR A 41 -36.33 -20.01 -6.65
N GLU A 42 -36.72 -21.16 -7.19
CA GLU A 42 -36.31 -21.58 -8.53
C GLU A 42 -36.71 -20.55 -9.61
N ARG A 43 -37.97 -20.09 -9.60
CA ARG A 43 -38.42 -19.06 -10.53
C ARG A 43 -37.68 -17.74 -10.39
N TRP A 44 -37.41 -17.33 -9.16
CA TRP A 44 -36.59 -16.14 -8.89
C TRP A 44 -35.15 -16.32 -9.39
N ALA A 45 -34.51 -17.44 -9.10
CA ALA A 45 -33.13 -17.72 -9.50
C ALA A 45 -32.96 -17.79 -11.03
N LYS A 46 -33.95 -18.39 -11.75
CA LYS A 46 -33.97 -18.38 -13.22
C LYS A 46 -34.00 -16.96 -13.78
N LYS A 47 -34.89 -16.10 -13.26
CA LYS A 47 -34.96 -14.69 -13.68
C LYS A 47 -33.69 -13.92 -13.35
N TYR A 48 -33.12 -14.15 -12.17
CA TYR A 48 -31.86 -13.53 -11.73
C TYR A 48 -30.73 -13.93 -12.67
N ASN A 49 -30.54 -15.23 -12.90
CA ASN A 49 -29.50 -15.75 -13.78
C ASN A 49 -29.62 -15.19 -15.20
N LEU A 50 -30.82 -15.16 -15.75
CA LEU A 50 -31.07 -14.61 -17.09
C LEU A 50 -30.68 -13.13 -17.15
N LYS A 51 -31.02 -12.34 -16.13
CA LYS A 51 -30.65 -10.92 -16.03
C LYS A 51 -29.11 -10.73 -15.96
N GLU A 52 -28.41 -11.53 -15.17
CA GLU A 52 -26.96 -11.44 -15.04
C GLU A 52 -26.24 -11.91 -16.31
N MET A 53 -26.73 -12.98 -16.97
CA MET A 53 -26.22 -13.40 -18.27
C MET A 53 -26.40 -12.29 -19.33
N SER A 54 -27.56 -11.67 -19.38
CA SER A 54 -27.82 -10.56 -20.32
C SER A 54 -26.88 -9.37 -20.08
N LYS A 55 -26.66 -8.99 -18.83
CA LYS A 55 -25.68 -7.93 -18.49
C LYS A 55 -24.28 -8.30 -18.93
N THR A 56 -23.87 -9.55 -18.70
CA THR A 56 -22.54 -10.05 -19.10
C THR A 56 -22.39 -9.98 -20.62
N LEU A 57 -23.39 -10.44 -21.38
CA LEU A 57 -23.36 -10.38 -22.85
C LEU A 57 -23.27 -8.94 -23.36
N ILE A 58 -24.07 -8.04 -22.80
CA ILE A 58 -24.04 -6.61 -23.16
C ILE A 58 -22.66 -6.03 -22.86
N PHE A 59 -22.05 -6.38 -21.71
CA PHE A 59 -20.70 -5.96 -21.37
C PHE A 59 -19.66 -6.47 -22.38
N LEU A 60 -19.69 -7.77 -22.71
CA LEU A 60 -18.77 -8.37 -23.68
C LEU A 60 -18.89 -7.70 -25.06
N GLN A 61 -20.13 -7.47 -25.53
CA GLN A 61 -20.37 -6.76 -26.77
C GLN A 61 -19.85 -5.32 -26.76
N LYS A 62 -20.13 -4.56 -25.72
CA LYS A 62 -19.63 -3.19 -25.56
C LYS A 62 -18.10 -3.13 -25.54
N GLN A 63 -17.45 -4.12 -24.93
CA GLN A 63 -16.00 -4.21 -24.87
C GLN A 63 -15.39 -4.86 -26.13
N LYS A 64 -16.21 -5.30 -27.07
CA LYS A 64 -15.78 -6.03 -28.28
C LYS A 64 -14.92 -7.27 -27.93
N ILE A 65 -15.36 -8.04 -26.94
CA ILE A 65 -14.76 -9.28 -26.51
C ILE A 65 -15.47 -10.42 -27.22
N GLY A 66 -14.77 -11.11 -28.12
CA GLY A 66 -15.36 -12.15 -28.97
C GLY A 66 -15.13 -13.57 -28.48
N SER A 67 -14.18 -13.79 -27.58
CA SER A 67 -13.84 -15.12 -27.10
C SER A 67 -13.37 -15.10 -25.64
N ALA A 68 -13.31 -16.28 -25.02
CA ALA A 68 -12.75 -16.46 -23.69
C ALA A 68 -11.24 -16.13 -23.65
N ASP A 69 -10.52 -16.43 -24.72
CA ASP A 69 -9.08 -16.14 -24.82
C ASP A 69 -8.84 -14.63 -24.91
N ASP A 70 -9.63 -13.88 -25.69
CA ASP A 70 -9.56 -12.41 -25.74
C ASP A 70 -9.88 -11.80 -24.36
N LEU A 71 -10.86 -12.33 -23.63
CA LEU A 71 -11.18 -11.90 -22.28
C LEU A 71 -9.98 -12.13 -21.34
N LYS A 72 -9.37 -13.32 -21.40
CA LYS A 72 -8.22 -13.69 -20.60
C LYS A 72 -7.01 -12.79 -20.89
N GLU A 73 -6.68 -12.60 -22.16
CA GLU A 73 -5.56 -11.75 -22.59
C GLU A 73 -5.72 -10.31 -22.07
N ARG A 74 -6.94 -9.76 -22.19
CA ARG A 74 -7.25 -8.42 -21.67
C ARG A 74 -7.17 -8.35 -20.16
N ALA A 75 -7.63 -9.38 -19.45
CA ALA A 75 -7.52 -9.46 -18.01
C ALA A 75 -6.06 -9.53 -17.56
N ASP A 76 -5.23 -10.37 -18.18
CA ASP A 76 -3.80 -10.49 -17.90
C ASP A 76 -3.04 -9.19 -18.20
N THR A 77 -3.39 -8.55 -19.32
CA THR A 77 -2.84 -7.23 -19.67
C THR A 77 -3.20 -6.16 -18.65
N ALA A 78 -4.47 -6.15 -18.19
CA ALA A 78 -4.93 -5.19 -17.19
C ALA A 78 -4.24 -5.43 -15.84
N LEU A 79 -4.10 -6.70 -15.44
CA LEU A 79 -3.40 -7.10 -14.20
C LEU A 79 -1.92 -6.72 -14.25
N SER A 80 -1.22 -7.01 -15.35
CA SER A 80 0.18 -6.64 -15.53
C SER A 80 0.39 -5.13 -15.45
N ARG A 81 -0.51 -4.35 -16.04
CA ARG A 81 -0.48 -2.88 -15.93
C ARG A 81 -0.72 -2.41 -14.50
N TYR A 82 -1.65 -3.05 -13.78
CA TYR A 82 -1.92 -2.73 -12.38
C TYR A 82 -0.69 -2.97 -11.50
N HIS A 83 -0.03 -4.12 -11.65
CA HIS A 83 1.21 -4.43 -10.93
C HIS A 83 2.32 -3.42 -11.23
N LYS A 84 2.57 -3.10 -12.51
CA LYS A 84 3.56 -2.10 -12.91
C LYS A 84 3.29 -0.72 -12.30
N LEU A 85 2.03 -0.31 -12.21
CA LEU A 85 1.65 0.94 -11.54
C LEU A 85 1.93 0.87 -10.03
N GLY A 86 1.57 -0.23 -9.38
CA GLY A 86 1.84 -0.47 -7.97
C GLY A 86 3.34 -0.41 -7.64
N ASP A 87 4.16 -1.07 -8.45
CA ASP A 87 5.61 -1.07 -8.28
C ASP A 87 6.20 0.33 -8.50
N SER A 88 5.71 1.06 -9.49
CA SER A 88 6.13 2.45 -9.73
C SER A 88 5.78 3.38 -8.55
N ILE A 89 4.65 3.15 -7.89
CA ILE A 89 4.26 3.89 -6.68
C ILE A 89 5.20 3.54 -5.53
N LYS A 90 5.46 2.25 -5.27
CA LYS A 90 6.36 1.79 -4.21
C LYS A 90 7.79 2.35 -4.37
N VAL A 91 8.31 2.35 -5.60
CA VAL A 91 9.63 2.93 -5.90
C VAL A 91 9.65 4.43 -5.60
N ALA A 92 8.62 5.17 -6.01
CA ALA A 92 8.51 6.59 -5.71
C ALA A 92 8.41 6.85 -4.20
N GLU A 93 7.62 6.08 -3.47
CA GLU A 93 7.47 6.20 -2.00
C GLU A 93 8.79 5.91 -1.27
N LYS A 94 9.49 4.84 -1.66
CA LYS A 94 10.80 4.51 -1.09
C LYS A 94 11.78 5.66 -1.28
N ARG A 95 11.87 6.20 -2.50
CA ARG A 95 12.77 7.33 -2.78
C ARG A 95 12.38 8.59 -2.01
N MET A 96 11.09 8.88 -1.85
CA MET A 96 10.61 10.01 -1.05
C MET A 96 11.00 9.86 0.44
N ALA A 97 10.94 8.64 0.99
CA ALA A 97 11.38 8.35 2.36
C ALA A 97 12.89 8.56 2.52
N GLU A 98 13.70 8.06 1.57
CA GLU A 98 15.16 8.28 1.55
C GLU A 98 15.51 9.78 1.52
N ILE A 99 14.83 10.57 0.67
CA ILE A 99 15.01 12.02 0.60
C ILE A 99 14.67 12.68 1.94
N ALA A 100 13.59 12.27 2.60
CA ALA A 100 13.17 12.84 3.88
C ALA A 100 14.24 12.61 4.97
N VAL A 101 14.76 11.38 5.05
CA VAL A 101 15.84 11.02 5.99
C VAL A 101 17.13 11.79 5.68
N LEU A 102 17.54 11.82 4.41
CA LEU A 102 18.76 12.53 3.99
C LEU A 102 18.67 14.03 4.29
N ARG A 103 17.51 14.66 4.05
CA ARG A 103 17.29 16.06 4.40
C ARG A 103 17.42 16.30 5.91
N ALA A 104 16.85 15.43 6.74
CA ALA A 104 16.98 15.55 8.19
C ALA A 104 18.45 15.50 8.62
N HIS A 105 19.23 14.57 8.07
CA HIS A 105 20.67 14.47 8.35
C HIS A 105 21.45 15.71 7.87
N ILE A 106 21.15 16.25 6.68
CA ILE A 106 21.83 17.47 6.18
C ILE A 106 21.53 18.67 7.10
N VAL A 107 20.26 18.85 7.51
CA VAL A 107 19.87 19.94 8.41
C VAL A 107 20.53 19.78 9.79
N ASN A 108 20.50 18.57 10.36
CA ASN A 108 21.13 18.28 11.65
C ASN A 108 22.64 18.52 11.59
N TYR A 109 23.31 18.04 10.53
CA TYR A 109 24.74 18.26 10.33
C TYR A 109 25.10 19.75 10.28
N ALA A 110 24.34 20.54 9.52
CA ALA A 110 24.57 21.98 9.41
C ALA A 110 24.35 22.71 10.73
N LYS A 111 23.29 22.38 11.49
CA LYS A 111 22.99 22.98 12.78
C LYS A 111 24.02 22.63 13.85
N THR A 112 24.48 21.38 13.88
CA THR A 112 25.37 20.89 14.94
C THR A 112 26.86 21.08 14.63
N ARG A 113 27.20 21.46 13.40
CA ARG A 113 28.58 21.68 12.96
C ARG A 113 29.38 22.66 13.87
N PRO A 114 28.85 23.84 14.25
CA PRO A 114 29.57 24.77 15.11
C PRO A 114 29.93 24.15 16.46
N VAL A 115 29.01 23.43 17.08
CA VAL A 115 29.19 22.75 18.36
C VAL A 115 30.23 21.62 18.22
N TYR A 116 30.19 20.86 17.16
CA TYR A 116 31.15 19.79 16.90
C TYR A 116 32.54 20.33 16.62
N ASP A 117 32.67 21.45 15.92
CA ASP A 117 33.95 22.11 15.67
C ASP A 117 34.54 22.67 16.99
N ALA A 118 33.71 23.21 17.89
CA ALA A 118 34.12 23.63 19.24
C ALA A 118 34.58 22.41 20.08
N TYR A 119 33.84 21.30 20.03
CA TYR A 119 34.23 20.04 20.70
C TYR A 119 35.61 19.52 20.23
N ARG A 120 35.85 19.57 18.92
CA ARG A 120 37.15 19.21 18.36
C ARG A 120 38.27 20.15 18.83
N LYS A 121 38.02 21.46 18.89
CA LYS A 121 38.97 22.46 19.37
C LYS A 121 39.29 22.33 20.87
N SER A 122 38.31 21.83 21.66
CA SER A 122 38.53 21.55 23.09
C SER A 122 39.34 20.27 23.38
N GLY A 123 39.88 19.63 22.34
CA GLY A 123 40.61 18.37 22.47
C GLY A 123 39.74 17.19 22.87
N TYR A 124 38.43 17.21 22.44
CA TYR A 124 37.44 16.17 22.77
C TYR A 124 37.15 16.06 24.29
N SER A 125 37.09 17.18 24.98
CA SER A 125 36.88 17.25 26.45
C SER A 125 35.58 16.52 26.85
N SER A 126 35.66 15.64 27.86
CA SER A 126 34.52 14.92 28.42
C SER A 126 33.47 15.88 28.99
N LYS A 127 33.90 16.96 29.66
CA LYS A 127 33.01 17.98 30.21
C LYS A 127 32.21 18.69 29.11
N PHE A 128 32.84 19.00 27.97
CA PHE A 128 32.18 19.59 26.83
C PHE A 128 31.22 18.60 26.17
N LEU A 129 31.60 17.32 26.09
CA LEU A 129 30.75 16.26 25.57
C LEU A 129 29.46 16.10 26.37
N GLU A 130 29.57 16.12 27.71
CA GLU A 130 28.38 16.01 28.58
C GLU A 130 27.42 17.20 28.41
N ALA A 131 27.97 18.41 28.32
CA ALA A 131 27.19 19.63 28.15
C ALA A 131 26.46 19.71 26.80
N HIS A 132 26.99 19.07 25.74
CA HIS A 132 26.49 19.13 24.36
C HIS A 132 26.26 17.75 23.76
N ARG A 133 25.83 16.79 24.59
CA ARG A 133 25.75 15.37 24.21
C ARG A 133 24.81 15.15 23.03
N GLU A 134 23.67 15.81 23.02
CA GLU A 134 22.68 15.65 21.97
C GLU A 134 23.18 16.13 20.60
N GLU A 135 23.74 17.34 20.55
CA GLU A 135 24.22 17.93 19.30
C GLU A 135 25.40 17.13 18.74
N ILE A 136 26.31 16.69 19.59
CA ILE A 136 27.46 15.89 19.17
C ILE A 136 27.01 14.53 18.67
N THR A 137 26.03 13.90 19.31
CA THR A 137 25.48 12.62 18.89
C THR A 137 24.76 12.77 17.54
N LEU A 138 23.93 13.79 17.38
CA LEU A 138 23.24 14.10 16.11
C LEU A 138 24.24 14.37 14.98
N HIS A 139 25.33 15.09 15.26
CA HIS A 139 26.38 15.34 14.27
C HIS A 139 27.07 14.04 13.81
N LYS A 140 27.45 13.19 14.76
CA LYS A 140 28.08 11.89 14.48
C LYS A 140 27.13 10.98 13.68
N ALA A 141 25.85 10.91 14.06
CA ALA A 141 24.84 10.14 13.35
C ALA A 141 24.64 10.62 11.90
N ALA A 142 24.57 11.94 11.70
CA ALA A 142 24.48 12.51 10.36
C ALA A 142 25.71 12.17 9.50
N LYS A 143 26.92 12.28 10.07
CA LYS A 143 28.17 11.92 9.39
C LYS A 143 28.23 10.42 9.02
N ALA A 144 27.79 9.54 9.93
CA ALA A 144 27.71 8.10 9.67
C ALA A 144 26.75 7.80 8.51
N ALA A 145 25.55 8.39 8.50
CA ALA A 145 24.58 8.23 7.43
C ALA A 145 25.11 8.70 6.07
N PHE A 146 25.92 9.76 6.02
CA PHE A 146 26.54 10.20 4.77
C PHE A 146 27.61 9.22 4.26
N ASN A 147 28.39 8.64 5.17
CA ASN A 147 29.39 7.63 4.82
C ASN A 147 28.71 6.35 4.27
N GLU A 148 27.65 5.89 4.92
CA GLU A 148 26.87 4.73 4.48
C GLU A 148 26.22 4.96 3.11
N SER A 149 25.76 6.19 2.85
CA SER A 149 25.16 6.57 1.55
C SER A 149 26.16 6.61 0.40
N GLY A 150 27.47 6.51 0.66
CA GLY A 150 28.53 6.57 -0.36
C GLY A 150 28.58 7.90 -1.13
N LEU A 151 27.96 8.94 -0.62
CA LEU A 151 27.85 10.23 -1.29
C LEU A 151 29.20 10.98 -1.24
N LYS A 152 29.85 11.12 -2.38
CA LYS A 152 31.10 11.95 -2.51
C LYS A 152 30.85 13.43 -2.23
N LYS A 153 29.63 13.94 -2.49
CA LYS A 153 29.22 15.32 -2.24
C LYS A 153 27.78 15.35 -1.74
N LEU A 154 27.52 16.11 -0.69
CA LEU A 154 26.18 16.30 -0.15
C LEU A 154 25.33 17.11 -1.14
N PRO A 155 24.13 16.61 -1.50
CA PRO A 155 23.22 17.35 -2.34
C PRO A 155 22.66 18.56 -1.58
N LYS A 156 22.27 19.59 -2.34
CA LYS A 156 21.61 20.76 -1.74
C LYS A 156 20.19 20.39 -1.32
N VAL A 157 19.75 20.88 -0.17
CA VAL A 157 18.38 20.69 0.32
C VAL A 157 17.33 21.17 -0.70
N LYS A 158 17.66 22.22 -1.47
CA LYS A 158 16.79 22.74 -2.54
C LYS A 158 16.56 21.70 -3.64
N ASP A 159 17.61 21.00 -4.06
CA ASP A 159 17.53 19.98 -5.12
C ASP A 159 16.73 18.76 -4.64
N LEU A 160 16.93 18.34 -3.38
CA LEU A 160 16.14 17.28 -2.76
C LEU A 160 14.66 17.64 -2.62
N ASN A 161 14.34 18.91 -2.33
CA ASN A 161 12.96 19.39 -2.29
C ASN A 161 12.31 19.36 -3.67
N ALA A 162 13.04 19.75 -4.73
CA ALA A 162 12.56 19.69 -6.09
C ALA A 162 12.29 18.23 -6.53
N GLU A 163 13.22 17.32 -6.24
CA GLU A 163 13.07 15.88 -6.51
C GLU A 163 11.84 15.30 -5.76
N TYR A 164 11.69 15.62 -4.48
CA TYR A 164 10.55 15.19 -3.66
C TYR A 164 9.22 15.67 -4.26
N SER A 165 9.14 16.92 -4.66
CA SER A 165 7.93 17.51 -5.27
C SER A 165 7.58 16.86 -6.62
N ALA A 166 8.58 16.54 -7.44
CA ALA A 166 8.40 15.83 -8.70
C ALA A 166 7.87 14.40 -8.46
N LEU A 167 8.45 13.67 -7.48
CA LEU A 167 8.00 12.34 -7.09
C LEU A 167 6.58 12.35 -6.54
N LEU A 168 6.22 13.35 -5.73
CA LEU A 168 4.87 13.53 -5.20
C LEU A 168 3.85 13.75 -6.32
N THR A 169 4.18 14.57 -7.30
CA THR A 169 3.35 14.83 -8.48
C THR A 169 3.16 13.57 -9.30
N LYS A 170 4.25 12.82 -9.55
CA LYS A 170 4.23 11.53 -10.24
C LYS A 170 3.36 10.52 -9.50
N LYS A 171 3.52 10.39 -8.19
CA LYS A 171 2.70 9.51 -7.32
C LYS A 171 1.21 9.85 -7.45
N LYS A 172 0.84 11.14 -7.34
CA LYS A 172 -0.56 11.59 -7.50
C LYS A 172 -1.13 11.24 -8.88
N ALA A 173 -0.35 11.39 -9.95
CA ALA A 173 -0.77 11.03 -11.31
C ALA A 173 -1.00 9.51 -11.45
N LEU A 174 -0.13 8.69 -10.88
CA LEU A 174 -0.27 7.22 -10.86
C LEU A 174 -1.54 6.79 -10.13
N TYR A 175 -1.84 7.35 -8.95
CA TYR A 175 -3.08 7.07 -8.22
C TYR A 175 -4.33 7.49 -8.99
N ARG A 176 -4.32 8.65 -9.66
CA ARG A 176 -5.44 9.06 -10.51
C ARG A 176 -5.67 8.10 -11.67
N SER A 177 -4.61 7.53 -12.24
CA SER A 177 -4.73 6.56 -13.33
C SER A 177 -5.33 5.23 -12.85
N THR A 178 -5.05 4.79 -11.62
CA THR A 178 -5.66 3.60 -11.02
C THR A 178 -7.13 3.84 -10.66
N ALA A 179 -7.46 4.97 -10.05
CA ALA A 179 -8.82 5.33 -9.63
C ALA A 179 -9.78 5.49 -10.81
N ARG A 180 -9.39 6.18 -11.88
CA ARG A 180 -10.23 6.36 -13.10
C ARG A 180 -10.59 5.04 -13.77
N ARG A 181 -9.74 4.02 -13.66
CA ARG A 181 -10.00 2.68 -14.23
C ARG A 181 -10.89 1.83 -13.34
N GLY A 182 -10.76 1.94 -12.01
CA GLY A 182 -11.67 1.29 -11.06
C GLY A 182 -13.11 1.81 -11.16
N MET A 183 -13.32 3.09 -11.47
CA MET A 183 -14.64 3.65 -11.71
C MET A 183 -15.26 3.17 -13.04
N ARG A 184 -14.47 2.97 -14.10
CA ARG A 184 -15.01 2.45 -15.38
C ARG A 184 -15.57 1.03 -15.28
N CYS A 185 -15.11 0.23 -14.32
CA CYS A 185 -15.66 -1.10 -14.06
C CYS A 185 -16.95 -1.08 -13.21
N ARG A 186 -17.28 0.04 -12.55
CA ARG A 186 -18.47 0.15 -11.68
C ARG A 186 -19.67 0.80 -12.37
N THR A 187 -19.47 1.50 -13.47
CA THR A 187 -20.53 2.28 -14.17
C THR A 187 -20.92 1.68 -15.52
N SER A 188 -20.54 0.42 -15.79
CA SER A 188 -21.00 -0.40 -16.92
C SER A 188 -21.89 -1.54 -16.43
#